data_650e835610b7f4abd6f0b8e05893db7d
#
_entry.id   650e835610b7f4abd6f0b8e05893db7d
#
_cell.length_a   1.000
_cell.length_b   1.000
_cell.length_c   1.000
_cell.angle_alpha   90.00
_cell.angle_beta   90.00
_cell.angle_gamma   90.00
#
_symmetry.space_group_name_H-M   'P 1'
#
loop_
_entity.id
_entity.type
_entity.pdbx_description
1 polymer ?
#
loop_
_entity_poly.entity_id
_entity_poly.type
_entity_poly.pdbx_seq_one_letter_code
_entity_poly.pdbx_strand_id
1 'polypeptide(L)'
;ITLLFFVISCTSEKENNPKYSANLEVAKSFMAAHGTENIGAQTAMIHDDLLWQPPIYGAKQYGKSEHIEALKMYQTLFDNILYTPDNWLPGVLAETGELDGSVRTYGTWTGTHVETGKPFSLHSYHTFDFIDGKIAAGGDYFDFGGFFASFEEVE
;
A
#
# COMPACT_ATOMS: atom_id res chain seq x y z
N ILE A 1 17.21 -42.17 35.83
CA ILE A 1 17.46 -41.65 34.46
C ILE A 1 16.45 -40.50 34.25
N THR A 2 16.92 -39.26 34.39
CA THR A 2 16.08 -38.08 34.24
C THR A 2 16.12 -37.65 32.76
N LEU A 3 15.00 -37.76 32.09
CA LEU A 3 14.84 -37.38 30.68
C LEU A 3 14.61 -35.86 30.61
N LEU A 4 15.60 -35.12 30.13
CA LEU A 4 15.51 -33.65 29.92
C LEU A 4 14.84 -33.42 28.56
N PHE A 5 13.59 -32.92 28.56
CA PHE A 5 12.91 -32.46 27.34
C PHE A 5 13.41 -31.07 27.00
N PHE A 6 14.20 -30.96 25.92
CA PHE A 6 14.47 -29.67 25.28
C PHE A 6 13.24 -29.26 24.45
N VAL A 7 12.51 -28.26 24.94
CA VAL A 7 11.48 -27.60 24.13
C VAL A 7 12.21 -26.61 23.22
N ILE A 8 12.41 -26.97 21.96
CA ILE A 8 12.87 -26.02 20.95
C ILE A 8 11.69 -25.13 20.64
N SER A 9 11.69 -23.91 21.20
CA SER A 9 10.76 -22.85 20.81
C SER A 9 11.16 -22.39 19.40
N CYS A 10 10.40 -22.80 18.39
CA CYS A 10 10.44 -22.17 17.07
C CYS A 10 9.86 -20.75 17.21
N THR A 11 10.71 -19.79 17.52
CA THR A 11 10.37 -18.37 17.26
C THR A 11 10.32 -18.20 15.76
N SER A 12 9.18 -17.77 15.21
CA SER A 12 9.01 -17.60 13.77
C SER A 12 9.99 -16.54 13.28
N GLU A 13 10.86 -16.89 12.32
CA GLU A 13 11.80 -15.98 11.65
C GLU A 13 11.10 -14.77 10.99
N LYS A 14 9.76 -14.77 10.93
CA LYS A 14 8.94 -13.68 10.37
C LYS A 14 9.05 -12.34 11.11
N GLU A 15 9.41 -12.34 12.41
CA GLU A 15 9.47 -11.11 13.21
C GLU A 15 10.82 -10.38 13.13
N ASN A 16 11.86 -10.96 12.51
CA ASN A 16 13.24 -10.44 12.56
C ASN A 16 13.88 -10.16 11.19
N ASN A 17 13.11 -9.86 10.15
CA ASN A 17 13.70 -9.35 8.91
C ASN A 17 13.87 -7.82 8.99
N PRO A 18 15.09 -7.28 9.20
CA PRO A 18 15.32 -5.86 9.39
C PRO A 18 14.95 -5.02 8.16
N LYS A 19 15.03 -5.60 6.95
CA LYS A 19 14.59 -4.92 5.73
C LYS A 19 13.07 -4.76 5.71
N TYR A 20 12.33 -5.81 6.03
CA TYR A 20 10.87 -5.74 6.11
C TYR A 20 10.43 -4.70 7.17
N SER A 21 11.01 -4.73 8.36
CA SER A 21 10.65 -3.81 9.43
C SER A 21 10.86 -2.34 9.03
N ALA A 22 12.00 -2.02 8.41
CA ALA A 22 12.28 -0.67 7.93
C ALA A 22 11.32 -0.25 6.80
N ASN A 23 11.08 -1.12 5.82
CA ASN A 23 10.21 -0.87 4.69
C ASN A 23 8.73 -0.76 5.10
N LEU A 24 8.32 -1.51 6.13
CA LEU A 24 6.99 -1.42 6.72
C LEU A 24 6.69 -0.01 7.27
N GLU A 25 7.65 0.61 7.93
CA GLU A 25 7.47 1.98 8.45
C GLU A 25 7.36 3.01 7.30
N VAL A 26 8.09 2.81 6.20
CA VAL A 26 7.94 3.64 5.00
C VAL A 26 6.55 3.44 4.38
N ALA A 27 6.09 2.20 4.21
CA ALA A 27 4.76 1.92 3.67
C ALA A 27 3.64 2.53 4.52
N LYS A 28 3.70 2.38 5.85
CA LYS A 28 2.73 3.00 6.78
C LYS A 28 2.73 4.53 6.66
N SER A 29 3.91 5.14 6.60
CA SER A 29 4.05 6.59 6.48
C SER A 29 3.52 7.08 5.14
N PHE A 30 3.77 6.34 4.05
CA PHE A 30 3.24 6.65 2.72
C PHE A 30 1.70 6.62 2.69
N MET A 31 1.09 5.58 3.27
CA MET A 31 -0.37 5.46 3.35
C MET A 31 -0.98 6.56 4.24
N ALA A 32 -0.37 6.86 5.39
CA ALA A 32 -0.84 7.91 6.29
C ALA A 32 -0.75 9.32 5.67
N ALA A 33 0.21 9.55 4.78
CA ALA A 33 0.39 10.84 4.10
C ALA A 33 -0.77 11.21 3.16
N HIS A 34 -1.62 10.26 2.76
CA HIS A 34 -2.88 10.56 2.05
C HIS A 34 -3.84 11.40 2.92
N GLY A 35 -4.01 11.03 4.19
CA GLY A 35 -4.92 11.73 5.11
C GLY A 35 -4.44 13.12 5.51
N THR A 36 -3.16 13.43 5.33
CA THR A 36 -2.57 14.75 5.55
C THR A 36 -2.32 15.51 4.25
N GLU A 37 -2.69 14.93 3.09
CA GLU A 37 -2.49 15.48 1.75
C GLU A 37 -1.04 15.92 1.47
N ASN A 38 -0.08 15.22 2.08
CA ASN A 38 1.32 15.60 2.03
C ASN A 38 2.05 14.96 0.85
N ILE A 39 1.80 15.49 -0.35
CA ILE A 39 2.45 15.08 -1.61
C ILE A 39 3.97 15.13 -1.52
N GLY A 40 4.52 16.14 -0.82
CA GLY A 40 5.96 16.27 -0.64
C GLY A 40 6.57 15.09 0.11
N ALA A 41 5.94 14.67 1.20
CA ALA A 41 6.35 13.51 1.97
C ALA A 41 6.22 12.21 1.16
N GLN A 42 5.10 12.02 0.43
CA GLN A 42 4.91 10.86 -0.44
C GLN A 42 5.97 10.81 -1.54
N THR A 43 6.24 11.93 -2.22
CA THR A 43 7.26 12.02 -3.27
C THR A 43 8.66 11.64 -2.78
N ALA A 44 9.02 12.03 -1.54
CA ALA A 44 10.31 11.71 -0.95
C ALA A 44 10.50 10.21 -0.67
N MET A 45 9.40 9.48 -0.44
CA MET A 45 9.40 8.04 -0.20
C MET A 45 9.38 7.20 -1.48
N ILE A 46 9.22 7.81 -2.67
CA ILE A 46 9.18 7.13 -3.96
C ILE A 46 10.56 7.14 -4.62
N HIS A 47 11.02 5.99 -5.10
CA HIS A 47 12.23 5.84 -5.90
C HIS A 47 12.07 6.46 -7.28
N ASP A 48 13.17 6.94 -7.91
CA ASP A 48 13.10 7.61 -9.21
C ASP A 48 12.71 6.64 -10.34
N ASP A 49 13.08 5.37 -10.22
CA ASP A 49 12.75 4.31 -11.18
C ASP A 49 11.44 3.57 -10.84
N LEU A 50 10.47 4.24 -10.21
CA LEU A 50 9.20 3.62 -9.85
C LEU A 50 8.52 2.95 -11.05
N LEU A 51 7.98 1.75 -10.82
CA LEU A 51 7.01 1.07 -11.69
C LEU A 51 5.75 0.75 -10.89
N TRP A 52 4.65 1.44 -11.18
CA TRP A 52 3.39 1.30 -10.47
C TRP A 52 2.29 0.72 -11.33
N GLN A 53 1.58 -0.29 -10.79
CA GLN A 53 0.40 -0.87 -11.42
C GLN A 53 -0.86 -0.14 -10.93
N PRO A 54 -1.53 0.64 -11.80
CA PRO A 54 -2.81 1.26 -11.44
C PRO A 54 -3.94 0.22 -11.42
N PRO A 55 -5.03 0.47 -10.67
CA PRO A 55 -6.18 -0.44 -10.53
C PRO A 55 -7.15 -0.35 -11.74
N ILE A 56 -6.65 0.02 -12.90
CA ILE A 56 -7.46 0.27 -14.11
C ILE A 56 -7.27 -0.90 -15.08
N TYR A 57 -8.38 -1.49 -15.53
CA TYR A 57 -8.34 -2.58 -16.49
C TYR A 57 -7.62 -2.18 -17.79
N GLY A 58 -6.65 -3.00 -18.19
CA GLY A 58 -5.86 -2.78 -19.41
C GLY A 58 -4.82 -1.66 -19.34
N ALA A 59 -4.70 -0.95 -18.21
CA ALA A 59 -3.67 0.07 -18.05
C ALA A 59 -2.28 -0.57 -17.91
N LYS A 60 -1.29 0.12 -18.48
CA LYS A 60 0.12 -0.24 -18.31
C LYS A 60 0.66 0.34 -17.00
N GLN A 61 1.72 -0.26 -16.48
CA GLN A 61 2.49 0.34 -15.41
C GLN A 61 3.04 1.70 -15.85
N TYR A 62 3.15 2.61 -14.90
CA TYR A 62 3.65 3.96 -15.11
C TYR A 62 4.74 4.31 -14.09
N GLY A 63 5.46 5.40 -14.36
CA GLY A 63 6.58 5.87 -13.57
C GLY A 63 6.20 6.84 -12.46
N LYS A 64 7.25 7.39 -11.81
CA LYS A 64 7.12 8.28 -10.66
C LYS A 64 6.29 9.54 -10.94
N SER A 65 6.47 10.19 -12.10
CA SER A 65 5.76 11.44 -12.42
C SER A 65 4.26 11.22 -12.51
N GLU A 66 3.84 10.18 -13.22
CA GLU A 66 2.42 9.82 -13.37
C GLU A 66 1.82 9.38 -12.03
N HIS A 67 2.62 8.68 -11.19
CA HIS A 67 2.14 8.29 -9.88
C HIS A 67 1.88 9.49 -8.96
N ILE A 68 2.76 10.51 -8.99
CA ILE A 68 2.56 11.75 -8.26
C ILE A 68 1.28 12.47 -8.73
N GLU A 69 1.01 12.50 -10.03
CA GLU A 69 -0.24 13.09 -10.55
C GLU A 69 -1.48 12.29 -10.11
N ALA A 70 -1.40 10.95 -10.06
CA ALA A 70 -2.48 10.13 -9.52
C ALA A 70 -2.73 10.40 -8.02
N LEU A 71 -1.68 10.55 -7.21
CA LEU A 71 -1.81 10.91 -5.80
C LEU A 71 -2.49 12.28 -5.62
N LYS A 72 -2.11 13.29 -6.41
CA LYS A 72 -2.75 14.61 -6.40
C LYS A 72 -4.21 14.54 -6.80
N MET A 73 -4.53 13.73 -7.82
CA MET A 73 -5.91 13.50 -8.26
C MET A 73 -6.78 12.98 -7.10
N TYR A 74 -6.33 11.93 -6.41
CA TYR A 74 -7.09 11.40 -5.26
C TYR A 74 -7.26 12.44 -4.15
N GLN A 75 -6.22 13.19 -3.81
CA GLN A 75 -6.27 14.25 -2.78
C GLN A 75 -7.11 15.46 -3.20
N THR A 76 -7.36 15.67 -4.51
CA THR A 76 -8.26 16.71 -5.02
C THR A 76 -9.72 16.24 -5.01
N LEU A 77 -9.96 14.95 -5.29
CA LEU A 77 -11.31 14.40 -5.41
C LEU A 77 -11.92 13.98 -4.08
N PHE A 78 -11.10 13.74 -3.06
CA PHE A 78 -11.56 13.18 -1.80
C PHE A 78 -10.96 13.90 -0.59
N ASP A 79 -11.82 14.25 0.37
CA ASP A 79 -11.46 14.79 1.69
C ASP A 79 -11.53 13.72 2.78
N ASN A 80 -10.87 13.99 3.91
CA ASN A 80 -10.90 13.15 5.10
C ASN A 80 -10.45 11.70 4.82
N ILE A 81 -9.48 11.55 3.93
CA ILE A 81 -8.95 10.25 3.51
C ILE A 81 -8.28 9.56 4.69
N LEU A 82 -8.72 8.34 5.00
CA LEU A 82 -8.13 7.51 6.05
C LEU A 82 -7.98 6.08 5.56
N TYR A 83 -6.78 5.51 5.71
CA TYR A 83 -6.54 4.08 5.52
C TYR A 83 -6.55 3.35 6.86
N THR A 84 -7.41 2.36 6.99
CA THR A 84 -7.45 1.45 8.13
C THR A 84 -6.99 0.07 7.66
N PRO A 85 -5.76 -0.37 8.02
CA PRO A 85 -5.26 -1.67 7.60
C PRO A 85 -5.93 -2.80 8.38
N ASP A 86 -6.32 -3.87 7.69
CA ASP A 86 -6.68 -5.15 8.30
C ASP A 86 -5.43 -5.92 8.70
N ASN A 87 -4.38 -5.81 7.88
CA ASN A 87 -3.08 -6.44 8.12
C ASN A 87 -1.95 -5.76 7.36
N TRP A 88 -0.73 -6.07 7.80
CA TRP A 88 0.52 -5.80 7.11
C TRP A 88 1.28 -7.12 7.00
N LEU A 89 1.62 -7.53 5.79
CA LEU A 89 2.24 -8.81 5.49
C LEU A 89 3.58 -8.63 4.78
N PRO A 90 4.59 -9.43 5.12
CA PRO A 90 5.82 -9.47 4.33
C PRO A 90 5.57 -10.18 2.99
N GLY A 91 6.23 -9.70 1.94
CA GLY A 91 6.33 -10.43 0.69
C GLY A 91 7.48 -11.43 0.69
N VAL A 92 7.48 -12.29 -0.33
CA VAL A 92 8.45 -13.38 -0.48
C VAL A 92 8.90 -13.48 -1.93
N LEU A 93 10.13 -13.96 -2.13
CA LEU A 93 10.63 -14.38 -3.43
C LEU A 93 9.82 -15.56 -3.95
N ALA A 94 9.35 -15.46 -5.20
CA ALA A 94 8.50 -16.49 -5.81
C ALA A 94 9.19 -17.85 -5.91
N GLU A 95 10.50 -17.86 -6.14
CA GLU A 95 11.30 -19.08 -6.35
C GLU A 95 11.59 -19.83 -5.05
N THR A 96 11.81 -19.11 -3.94
CA THR A 96 12.31 -19.72 -2.70
C THR A 96 11.32 -19.61 -1.54
N GLY A 97 10.38 -18.67 -1.59
CA GLY A 97 9.49 -18.36 -0.46
C GLY A 97 10.18 -17.58 0.67
N GLU A 98 11.43 -17.17 0.49
CA GLU A 98 12.16 -16.36 1.46
C GLU A 98 11.65 -14.92 1.47
N LEU A 99 11.70 -14.26 2.65
CA LEU A 99 11.28 -12.86 2.79
C LEU A 99 12.18 -11.94 1.95
N ASP A 100 11.57 -11.14 1.08
CA ASP A 100 12.27 -10.21 0.16
C ASP A 100 12.33 -8.76 0.66
N GLY A 101 11.71 -8.47 1.79
CA GLY A 101 11.62 -7.14 2.37
C GLY A 101 10.49 -6.28 1.81
N SER A 102 9.71 -6.80 0.87
CA SER A 102 8.52 -6.11 0.35
C SER A 102 7.37 -6.14 1.35
N VAL A 103 6.40 -5.23 1.17
CA VAL A 103 5.26 -5.04 2.06
C VAL A 103 3.97 -5.21 1.27
N ARG A 104 3.01 -5.91 1.86
CA ARG A 104 1.66 -6.11 1.34
C ARG A 104 0.66 -5.69 2.42
N THR A 105 -0.45 -5.09 2.01
CA THR A 105 -1.50 -4.71 2.95
C THR A 105 -2.88 -4.85 2.34
N TYR A 106 -3.78 -5.40 3.13
CA TYR A 106 -5.23 -5.29 2.92
C TYR A 106 -5.77 -4.27 3.89
N GLY A 107 -6.79 -3.54 3.47
CA GLY A 107 -7.42 -2.57 4.34
C GLY A 107 -8.51 -1.78 3.63
N THR A 108 -9.08 -0.85 4.38
CA THR A 108 -10.21 -0.05 3.93
C THR A 108 -9.83 1.42 3.91
N TRP A 109 -10.00 2.04 2.75
CA TRP A 109 -10.02 3.49 2.60
C TRP A 109 -11.40 4.03 2.92
N THR A 110 -11.44 5.10 3.69
CA THR A 110 -12.65 5.90 3.92
C THR A 110 -12.36 7.36 3.61
N GLY A 111 -13.41 8.13 3.33
CA GLY A 111 -13.31 9.56 3.05
C GLY A 111 -14.63 10.09 2.52
N THR A 112 -14.58 11.27 1.93
CA THR A 112 -15.74 11.98 1.37
C THR A 112 -15.39 12.47 -0.03
N HIS A 113 -16.22 12.20 -1.02
CA HIS A 113 -16.06 12.74 -2.37
C HIS A 113 -16.40 14.25 -2.35
N VAL A 114 -15.45 15.08 -2.77
CA VAL A 114 -15.54 16.55 -2.64
C VAL A 114 -16.78 17.11 -3.34
N GLU A 115 -17.01 16.74 -4.59
CA GLU A 115 -18.07 17.32 -5.42
C GLU A 115 -19.48 16.94 -4.93
N THR A 116 -19.68 15.66 -4.58
CA THR A 116 -21.02 15.15 -4.21
C THR A 116 -21.28 15.15 -2.71
N GLY A 117 -20.26 15.30 -1.87
CA GLY A 117 -20.34 15.13 -0.42
C GLY A 117 -20.64 13.70 0.04
N LYS A 118 -20.66 12.71 -0.87
CA LYS A 118 -20.93 11.30 -0.55
C LYS A 118 -19.76 10.70 0.21
N PRO A 119 -19.96 10.07 1.38
CA PRO A 119 -18.92 9.29 2.05
C PRO A 119 -18.68 7.99 1.28
N PHE A 120 -17.45 7.47 1.38
CA PHE A 120 -17.11 6.16 0.80
C PHE A 120 -16.41 5.24 1.78
N SER A 121 -16.48 3.96 1.49
CA SER A 121 -15.70 2.89 2.11
C SER A 121 -15.26 1.92 1.02
N LEU A 122 -13.95 1.83 0.78
CA LEU A 122 -13.36 1.06 -0.31
C LEU A 122 -12.35 0.07 0.24
N HIS A 123 -12.65 -1.22 0.16
CA HIS A 123 -11.69 -2.27 0.50
C HIS A 123 -10.68 -2.46 -0.62
N SER A 124 -9.40 -2.57 -0.29
CA SER A 124 -8.32 -2.60 -1.26
C SER A 124 -7.16 -3.49 -0.82
N TYR A 125 -6.33 -3.86 -1.79
CA TYR A 125 -5.04 -4.49 -1.58
C TYR A 125 -3.95 -3.65 -2.22
N HIS A 126 -2.82 -3.50 -1.52
CA HIS A 126 -1.67 -2.73 -1.99
C HIS A 126 -0.38 -3.53 -1.85
N THR A 127 0.53 -3.32 -2.79
CA THR A 127 1.86 -3.93 -2.80
C THR A 127 2.93 -2.86 -2.87
N PHE A 128 4.03 -3.06 -2.14
CA PHE A 128 5.17 -2.16 -2.12
C PHE A 128 6.46 -2.97 -2.17
N ASP A 129 7.27 -2.75 -3.19
CA ASP A 129 8.62 -3.28 -3.33
C ASP A 129 9.61 -2.12 -3.21
N PHE A 130 10.79 -2.38 -2.64
CA PHE A 130 11.70 -1.30 -2.21
C PHE A 130 13.08 -1.45 -2.80
N ILE A 131 13.67 -0.31 -3.17
CA ILE A 131 15.10 -0.12 -3.48
C ILE A 131 15.60 1.00 -2.58
N ASP A 132 16.69 0.77 -1.85
CA ASP A 132 17.33 1.75 -0.96
C ASP A 132 16.35 2.45 0.01
N GLY A 133 15.39 1.69 0.54
CA GLY A 133 14.40 2.20 1.49
C GLY A 133 13.32 3.10 0.88
N LYS A 134 13.22 3.16 -0.46
CA LYS A 134 12.16 3.87 -1.18
C LYS A 134 11.29 2.90 -1.97
N ILE A 135 10.03 3.24 -2.15
CA ILE A 135 9.06 2.48 -2.94
C ILE A 135 9.48 2.55 -4.41
N ALA A 136 9.89 1.42 -4.97
CA ALA A 136 10.40 1.30 -6.34
C ALA A 136 9.46 0.52 -7.27
N ALA A 137 8.59 -0.32 -6.73
CA ALA A 137 7.52 -0.93 -7.49
C ALA A 137 6.32 -1.20 -6.57
N GLY A 138 5.17 -1.46 -7.18
CA GLY A 138 3.97 -1.79 -6.44
C GLY A 138 2.71 -1.66 -7.27
N GLY A 139 1.59 -1.64 -6.58
CA GLY A 139 0.30 -1.46 -7.24
C GLY A 139 -0.89 -1.41 -6.30
N ASP A 140 -1.97 -0.87 -6.85
CA ASP A 140 -3.27 -0.78 -6.22
C ASP A 140 -4.23 -1.78 -6.85
N TYR A 141 -5.03 -2.45 -6.01
CA TYR A 141 -5.99 -3.46 -6.46
C TYR A 141 -7.31 -3.25 -5.74
N PHE A 142 -8.29 -2.71 -6.46
CA PHE A 142 -9.67 -2.51 -6.05
C PHE A 142 -10.55 -2.33 -7.29
N ASP A 143 -11.85 -2.33 -7.11
CA ASP A 143 -12.80 -2.06 -8.19
C ASP A 143 -12.82 -0.56 -8.53
N PHE A 144 -11.87 -0.12 -9.36
CA PHE A 144 -11.75 1.28 -9.78
C PHE A 144 -13.02 1.77 -10.50
N GLY A 145 -13.54 0.98 -11.44
CA GLY A 145 -14.71 1.36 -12.23
C GLY A 145 -15.96 1.52 -11.36
N GLY A 146 -16.27 0.53 -10.54
CA GLY A 146 -17.42 0.58 -9.63
C GLY A 146 -17.28 1.67 -8.57
N PHE A 147 -16.05 1.92 -8.07
CA PHE A 147 -15.79 2.99 -7.11
C PHE A 147 -16.14 4.36 -7.69
N PHE A 148 -15.61 4.72 -8.86
CA PHE A 148 -15.89 6.03 -9.46
C PHE A 148 -17.34 6.16 -9.94
N ALA A 149 -17.92 5.12 -10.53
CA ALA A 149 -19.33 5.12 -10.93
C ALA A 149 -20.30 5.34 -9.75
N SER A 150 -19.88 5.02 -8.51
CA SER A 150 -20.72 5.22 -7.33
C SER A 150 -20.97 6.70 -6.98
N PHE A 151 -20.19 7.61 -7.53
CA PHE A 151 -20.33 9.06 -7.32
C PHE A 151 -21.12 9.74 -8.45
N GLU A 152 -21.33 9.07 -9.57
CA GLU A 152 -22.16 9.60 -10.65
C GLU A 152 -23.62 9.69 -10.20
N GLU A 153 -24.34 10.74 -10.65
CA GLU A 153 -25.75 10.84 -10.41
C GLU A 153 -26.49 9.84 -11.31
N VAL A 154 -27.36 9.05 -10.70
CA VAL A 154 -28.30 8.21 -11.47
C VAL A 154 -29.43 9.11 -11.90
N GLU A 155 -29.48 9.49 -13.20
CA GLU A 155 -30.61 10.18 -13.80
C GLU A 155 -31.90 9.33 -13.75
#